data_b4337de4c4b6f8ac229776e3c4c2edb4
#
_entry.id   b4337de4c4b6f8ac229776e3c4c2edb4
#
_cell.length_a   1.000
_cell.length_b   1.000
_cell.length_c   1.000
_cell.angle_alpha   90.00
_cell.angle_beta   90.00
_cell.angle_gamma   90.00
#
_symmetry.space_group_name_H-M   'P 1'
#
loop_
_entity.id
_entity.type
_entity.pdbx_description
1 polymer ?
#
loop_
_entity_poly.entity_id
_entity_poly.type
_entity_poly.pdbx_seq_one_letter_code
_entity_poly.pdbx_strand_id
1 'polypeptide(L)'
;MKLFEFRINEGWNFQQLRKQLRSNDHILDTLGQSSVDEIRNQLQVEYRYVEGAFFPDTYAFESGTKDIELLERAHRAMILKASGIWEQFGSTQVNLESLSDMLILGSLIEKETARAEDRPLISQVFHKRLKKNMRLQTDPTVIFALGDTFDGNLTRRNLRIQSPYNTYRNRGLPPTPIAFPSEASLLAAVNPAKSEYLYFVARGDGSSQFSRTLREHNAAVRKYQLK
;
A
#
# COMPACT_ATOMS: atom_id res chain seq x y z
N MET A 1 20.47 -12.72 27.67
CA MET A 1 19.17 -13.02 27.01
C MET A 1 19.38 -12.89 25.52
N LYS A 2 18.99 -13.88 24.70
CA LYS A 2 19.22 -13.84 23.25
C LYS A 2 18.02 -13.16 22.59
N LEU A 3 18.27 -12.06 21.87
CA LEU A 3 17.26 -11.38 21.07
C LEU A 3 17.24 -11.95 19.65
N PHE A 4 16.06 -12.07 19.10
CA PHE A 4 15.76 -12.41 17.72
C PHE A 4 15.19 -11.18 17.01
N GLU A 5 15.18 -11.19 15.69
CA GLU A 5 14.61 -10.13 14.88
C GLU A 5 13.50 -10.67 13.98
N PHE A 6 12.38 -9.96 13.91
CA PHE A 6 11.30 -10.20 12.97
C PHE A 6 11.12 -8.97 12.10
N ARG A 7 11.29 -9.15 10.79
CA ARG A 7 11.15 -8.06 9.84
C ARG A 7 9.80 -8.09 9.17
N ILE A 8 9.06 -6.99 9.25
CA ILE A 8 7.88 -6.72 8.43
C ILE A 8 8.36 -5.94 7.21
N ASN A 9 8.18 -6.50 6.01
CA ASN A 9 8.64 -5.84 4.80
C ASN A 9 7.61 -4.84 4.28
N GLU A 10 8.12 -3.76 3.69
CA GLU A 10 7.33 -2.81 2.93
C GLU A 10 6.57 -3.50 1.81
N GLY A 11 5.35 -3.05 1.55
CA GLY A 11 4.51 -3.62 0.50
C GLY A 11 3.92 -5.01 0.78
N TRP A 12 4.17 -5.61 1.95
CA TRP A 12 3.43 -6.81 2.37
C TRP A 12 1.97 -6.48 2.67
N ASN A 13 1.11 -7.46 2.47
CA ASN A 13 -0.26 -7.46 2.98
C ASN A 13 -0.35 -8.25 4.29
N PHE A 14 -1.50 -8.18 4.94
CA PHE A 14 -1.71 -8.83 6.23
C PHE A 14 -1.62 -10.37 6.15
N GLN A 15 -2.03 -10.97 5.04
CA GLN A 15 -1.93 -12.42 4.84
C GLN A 15 -0.46 -12.87 4.79
N GLN A 16 0.39 -12.12 4.09
CA GLN A 16 1.83 -12.37 4.04
C GLN A 16 2.47 -12.24 5.42
N LEU A 17 2.10 -11.20 6.18
CA LEU A 17 2.56 -11.01 7.56
C LEU A 17 2.17 -12.19 8.44
N ARG A 18 0.89 -12.62 8.44
CA ARG A 18 0.44 -13.80 9.21
C ARG A 18 1.20 -15.06 8.86
N LYS A 19 1.44 -15.29 7.57
CA LYS A 19 2.21 -16.46 7.12
C LYS A 19 3.61 -16.45 7.70
N GLN A 20 4.28 -15.30 7.71
CA GLN A 20 5.65 -15.17 8.24
C GLN A 20 5.70 -15.30 9.77
N LEU A 21 4.73 -14.75 10.49
CA LEU A 21 4.63 -14.95 11.95
C LEU A 21 4.51 -16.42 12.30
N ARG A 22 3.62 -17.15 11.64
CA ARG A 22 3.39 -18.60 11.85
C ARG A 22 4.58 -19.48 11.49
N SER A 23 5.41 -19.05 10.54
CA SER A 23 6.59 -19.82 10.12
C SER A 23 7.82 -19.58 10.99
N ASN A 24 7.72 -18.73 12.02
CA ASN A 24 8.85 -18.42 12.90
C ASN A 24 8.80 -19.24 14.19
N ASP A 25 9.74 -20.17 14.35
CA ASP A 25 9.79 -21.12 15.48
C ASP A 25 10.03 -20.46 16.84
N HIS A 26 10.43 -19.20 16.89
CA HIS A 26 10.68 -18.44 18.12
C HIS A 26 9.49 -17.58 18.55
N ILE A 27 8.46 -17.46 17.70
CA ILE A 27 7.24 -16.70 17.98
C ILE A 27 6.13 -17.68 18.40
N LEU A 28 5.45 -17.37 19.50
CA LEU A 28 4.29 -18.14 19.93
C LEU A 28 3.06 -17.74 19.12
N ASP A 29 2.56 -18.65 18.29
CA ASP A 29 1.33 -18.46 17.49
C ASP A 29 0.10 -18.49 18.38
N THR A 30 -0.40 -17.35 18.78
CA THR A 30 -1.62 -17.18 19.58
C THR A 30 -2.83 -16.78 18.73
N LEU A 31 -2.60 -16.31 17.50
CA LEU A 31 -3.61 -15.83 16.57
C LEU A 31 -3.94 -16.81 15.44
N GLY A 32 -3.39 -18.02 15.49
CA GLY A 32 -3.44 -19.00 14.40
C GLY A 32 -4.82 -19.25 13.81
N GLN A 33 -5.86 -19.33 14.64
CA GLN A 33 -7.25 -19.56 14.22
C GLN A 33 -8.12 -18.29 14.25
N SER A 34 -7.58 -17.17 14.72
CA SER A 34 -8.37 -15.94 14.85
C SER A 34 -8.73 -15.36 13.48
N SER A 35 -9.96 -14.90 13.36
CA SER A 35 -10.43 -14.12 12.23
C SER A 35 -9.77 -12.73 12.21
N VAL A 36 -9.83 -12.06 11.07
CA VAL A 36 -9.33 -10.68 10.93
C VAL A 36 -10.04 -9.73 11.88
N ASP A 37 -11.35 -9.92 12.09
CA ASP A 37 -12.15 -9.09 12.99
C ASP A 37 -11.79 -9.30 14.46
N GLU A 38 -11.52 -10.53 14.88
CA GLU A 38 -11.03 -10.83 16.23
C GLU A 38 -9.66 -10.19 16.49
N ILE A 39 -8.74 -10.31 15.53
CA ILE A 39 -7.41 -9.68 15.62
C ILE A 39 -7.55 -8.16 15.71
N ARG A 40 -8.37 -7.56 14.85
CA ARG A 40 -8.65 -6.12 14.85
C ARG A 40 -9.17 -5.65 16.20
N ASN A 41 -10.13 -6.36 16.77
CA ASN A 41 -10.74 -6.04 18.06
C ASN A 41 -9.71 -6.18 19.20
N GLN A 42 -8.90 -7.23 19.19
CA GLN A 42 -7.87 -7.46 20.20
C GLN A 42 -6.78 -6.40 20.19
N LEU A 43 -6.40 -5.93 19.00
CA LEU A 43 -5.41 -4.86 18.80
C LEU A 43 -6.01 -3.46 18.99
N GLN A 44 -7.33 -3.36 19.20
CA GLN A 44 -8.05 -2.07 19.29
C GLN A 44 -7.74 -1.16 18.09
N VAL A 45 -7.61 -1.76 16.89
CA VAL A 45 -7.37 -1.00 15.67
C VAL A 45 -8.60 -0.13 15.38
N GLU A 46 -8.42 1.19 15.40
CA GLU A 46 -9.50 2.17 15.17
C GLU A 46 -10.07 2.10 13.75
N TYR A 47 -9.27 1.66 12.79
CA TYR A 47 -9.71 1.48 11.41
C TYR A 47 -10.56 0.21 11.28
N ARG A 48 -11.48 0.21 10.31
CA ARG A 48 -12.33 -0.96 10.00
C ARG A 48 -11.55 -2.11 9.35
N TYR A 49 -10.22 -2.03 9.27
CA TYR A 49 -9.35 -2.97 8.56
C TYR A 49 -7.99 -3.08 9.27
N VAL A 50 -7.36 -4.23 9.10
CA VAL A 50 -5.98 -4.47 9.57
C VAL A 50 -4.96 -4.24 8.45
N GLU A 51 -5.40 -4.16 7.19
CA GLU A 51 -4.54 -3.90 6.05
C GLU A 51 -3.96 -2.49 6.14
N GLY A 52 -2.64 -2.36 5.96
CA GLY A 52 -1.95 -1.07 6.16
C GLY A 52 -1.75 -0.64 7.61
N ALA A 53 -2.20 -1.44 8.61
CA ALA A 53 -2.18 -1.04 10.02
C ALA A 53 -0.85 -1.29 10.74
N PHE A 54 0.12 -1.96 10.10
CA PHE A 54 1.39 -2.35 10.72
C PHE A 54 2.56 -1.67 10.02
N PHE A 55 3.43 -1.01 10.80
CA PHE A 55 4.57 -0.30 10.23
C PHE A 55 5.66 -1.29 9.80
N PRO A 56 6.14 -1.22 8.56
CA PRO A 56 7.27 -2.02 8.10
C PRO A 56 8.56 -1.60 8.81
N ASP A 57 9.12 -2.52 9.58
CA ASP A 57 10.38 -2.32 10.32
C ASP A 57 10.92 -3.68 10.81
N THR A 58 12.07 -3.66 11.46
CA THR A 58 12.65 -4.81 12.15
C THR A 58 12.37 -4.72 13.65
N TYR A 59 11.69 -5.74 14.18
CA TYR A 59 11.25 -5.82 15.58
C TYR A 59 12.07 -6.84 16.33
N ALA A 60 12.90 -6.40 17.28
CA ALA A 60 13.61 -7.28 18.17
C ALA A 60 12.66 -7.92 19.20
N PHE A 61 12.81 -9.22 19.49
CA PHE A 61 11.96 -9.96 20.40
C PHE A 61 12.71 -11.12 21.07
N GLU A 62 12.16 -11.64 22.16
CA GLU A 62 12.66 -12.82 22.86
C GLU A 62 11.93 -14.08 22.40
N SER A 63 12.60 -15.24 22.43
CA SER A 63 11.93 -16.50 22.12
C SER A 63 10.73 -16.72 23.05
N GLY A 64 9.58 -17.10 22.48
CA GLY A 64 8.32 -17.25 23.19
C GLY A 64 7.47 -15.97 23.26
N THR A 65 7.91 -14.86 22.66
CA THR A 65 7.07 -13.67 22.45
C THR A 65 5.86 -14.07 21.61
N LYS A 66 4.67 -13.62 22.01
CA LYS A 66 3.44 -13.87 21.26
C LYS A 66 3.39 -13.02 20.00
N ASP A 67 2.82 -13.57 18.93
CA ASP A 67 2.60 -12.88 17.67
C ASP A 67 1.78 -11.58 17.85
N ILE A 68 0.76 -11.59 18.72
CA ILE A 68 -0.04 -10.40 19.03
C ILE A 68 0.81 -9.25 19.61
N GLU A 69 1.79 -9.54 20.45
CA GLU A 69 2.67 -8.52 21.05
C GLU A 69 3.53 -7.81 19.99
N LEU A 70 3.98 -8.56 18.97
CA LEU A 70 4.70 -8.00 17.83
C LEU A 70 3.77 -7.13 16.96
N LEU A 71 2.53 -7.59 16.73
CA LEU A 71 1.52 -6.83 15.99
C LEU A 71 1.14 -5.55 16.72
N GLU A 72 0.98 -5.57 18.05
CA GLU A 72 0.71 -4.37 18.86
C GLU A 72 1.83 -3.33 18.71
N ARG A 73 3.09 -3.76 18.73
CA ARG A 73 4.25 -2.87 18.56
C ARG A 73 4.28 -2.27 17.16
N ALA A 74 4.05 -3.08 16.14
CA ALA A 74 4.03 -2.65 14.74
C ALA A 74 2.85 -1.70 14.46
N HIS A 75 1.68 -1.97 15.04
CA HIS A 75 0.51 -1.11 14.96
C HIS A 75 0.76 0.24 15.63
N ARG A 76 1.29 0.25 16.84
CA ARG A 76 1.64 1.48 17.56
C ARG A 76 2.66 2.32 16.79
N ALA A 77 3.65 1.67 16.18
CA ALA A 77 4.62 2.36 15.32
C ALA A 77 3.94 3.00 14.09
N MET A 78 2.98 2.31 13.46
CA MET A 78 2.22 2.87 12.34
C MET A 78 1.40 4.08 12.76
N ILE A 79 0.68 4.02 13.89
CA ILE A 79 -0.10 5.15 14.40
C ILE A 79 0.82 6.36 14.63
N LEU A 80 1.93 6.19 15.34
CA LEU A 80 2.85 7.29 15.64
C LEU A 80 3.42 7.93 14.36
N LYS A 81 3.86 7.12 13.41
CA LYS A 81 4.41 7.61 12.14
C LYS A 81 3.35 8.30 11.28
N ALA A 82 2.22 7.65 11.09
CA ALA A 82 1.16 8.17 10.24
C ALA A 82 0.54 9.44 10.80
N SER A 83 0.26 9.50 12.13
CA SER A 83 -0.28 10.69 12.76
C SER A 83 0.68 11.87 12.67
N GLY A 84 1.98 11.66 12.94
CA GLY A 84 2.98 12.73 12.84
C GLY A 84 3.10 13.28 11.42
N ILE A 85 3.08 12.41 10.40
CA ILE A 85 3.10 12.86 9.00
C ILE A 85 1.80 13.61 8.65
N TRP A 86 0.64 13.10 9.08
CA TRP A 86 -0.65 13.71 8.80
C TRP A 86 -0.80 15.08 9.47
N GLU A 87 -0.41 15.23 10.73
CA GLU A 87 -0.43 16.51 11.46
C GLU A 87 0.47 17.56 10.80
N GLN A 88 1.63 17.15 10.31
CA GLN A 88 2.59 18.05 9.69
C GLN A 88 2.20 18.48 8.26
N PHE A 89 1.63 17.60 7.46
CA PHE A 89 1.45 17.81 6.02
C PHE A 89 0.01 17.60 5.52
N GLY A 90 -0.82 16.82 6.23
CA GLY A 90 -2.09 16.31 5.70
C GLY A 90 -3.17 17.38 5.53
N SER A 91 -3.21 18.39 6.38
CA SER A 91 -4.33 19.33 6.46
C SER A 91 -4.27 20.49 5.45
N THR A 92 -3.13 20.73 4.78
CA THR A 92 -2.92 22.01 4.07
C THR A 92 -2.54 21.88 2.58
N GLN A 93 -2.14 20.70 2.10
CA GLN A 93 -1.52 20.60 0.76
C GLN A 93 -2.16 19.59 -0.19
N VAL A 94 -3.07 18.72 0.29
CA VAL A 94 -3.56 17.59 -0.49
C VAL A 94 -5.09 17.46 -0.48
N ASN A 95 -5.64 16.84 -1.53
CA ASN A 95 -7.07 16.53 -1.63
C ASN A 95 -7.37 15.16 -0.96
N LEU A 96 -6.83 14.92 0.25
CA LEU A 96 -7.15 13.78 1.10
C LEU A 96 -7.95 14.31 2.29
N GLU A 97 -8.97 13.58 2.71
CA GLU A 97 -9.90 14.01 3.74
C GLU A 97 -9.51 13.49 5.13
N SER A 98 -8.66 12.46 5.17
CA SER A 98 -8.33 11.77 6.42
C SER A 98 -6.95 11.12 6.39
N LEU A 99 -6.43 10.80 7.58
CA LEU A 99 -5.26 9.95 7.75
C LEU A 99 -5.47 8.56 7.09
N SER A 100 -6.71 8.04 7.11
CA SER A 100 -7.06 6.80 6.41
C SER A 100 -6.82 6.91 4.90
N ASP A 101 -7.19 8.03 4.27
CA ASP A 101 -6.93 8.25 2.83
C ASP A 101 -5.43 8.31 2.53
N MET A 102 -4.64 8.89 3.44
CA MET A 102 -3.18 8.89 3.31
C MET A 102 -2.61 7.48 3.37
N LEU A 103 -3.07 6.63 4.30
CA LEU A 103 -2.66 5.23 4.38
C LEU A 103 -3.02 4.46 3.11
N ILE A 104 -4.24 4.66 2.61
CA ILE A 104 -4.71 4.04 1.37
C ILE A 104 -3.82 4.46 0.20
N LEU A 105 -3.67 5.77 -0.02
CA LEU A 105 -2.86 6.29 -1.14
C LEU A 105 -1.39 5.89 -1.00
N GLY A 106 -0.83 5.94 0.21
CA GLY A 106 0.52 5.46 0.51
C GLY A 106 0.73 4.01 0.12
N SER A 107 -0.25 3.15 0.40
CA SER A 107 -0.20 1.73 0.03
C SER A 107 -0.23 1.51 -1.50
N LEU A 108 -0.95 2.35 -2.24
CA LEU A 108 -0.93 2.31 -3.71
C LEU A 108 0.45 2.71 -4.25
N ILE A 109 1.01 3.82 -3.74
CA ILE A 109 2.33 4.32 -4.14
C ILE A 109 3.40 3.27 -3.84
N GLU A 110 3.34 2.63 -2.66
CA GLU A 110 4.26 1.55 -2.27
C GLU A 110 4.28 0.40 -3.27
N LYS A 111 3.12 0.03 -3.79
CA LYS A 111 2.99 -1.08 -4.74
C LYS A 111 3.32 -0.70 -6.19
N GLU A 112 3.39 0.60 -6.52
CA GLU A 112 3.67 1.06 -7.88
C GLU A 112 5.17 1.19 -8.17
N THR A 113 5.98 1.55 -7.17
CA THR A 113 7.41 1.79 -7.42
C THR A 113 8.28 1.55 -6.20
N ALA A 114 9.45 0.96 -6.44
CA ALA A 114 10.54 0.92 -5.47
C ALA A 114 11.44 2.17 -5.51
N ARG A 115 11.31 3.01 -6.56
CA ARG A 115 12.18 4.18 -6.77
C ARG A 115 11.71 5.38 -5.96
N ALA A 116 12.60 5.94 -5.17
CA ALA A 116 12.33 7.10 -4.34
C ALA A 116 11.89 8.33 -5.19
N GLU A 117 12.51 8.53 -6.34
CA GLU A 117 12.27 9.67 -7.22
C GLU A 117 10.88 9.61 -7.89
N ASP A 118 10.37 8.42 -8.14
CA ASP A 118 9.06 8.23 -8.81
C ASP A 118 7.89 8.39 -7.84
N ARG A 119 8.06 8.12 -6.53
CA ARG A 119 6.97 8.18 -5.53
C ARG A 119 6.21 9.51 -5.53
N PRO A 120 6.86 10.70 -5.44
CA PRO A 120 6.14 11.98 -5.46
C PRO A 120 5.44 12.26 -6.79
N LEU A 121 5.97 11.78 -7.92
CA LEU A 121 5.38 11.94 -9.24
C LEU A 121 4.14 11.04 -9.41
N ILE A 122 4.20 9.79 -8.95
CA ILE A 122 3.06 8.86 -8.93
C ILE A 122 1.95 9.41 -8.03
N SER A 123 2.32 9.89 -6.83
CA SER A 123 1.41 10.56 -5.91
C SER A 123 0.68 11.72 -6.60
N GLN A 124 1.41 12.57 -7.29
CA GLN A 124 0.83 13.70 -8.02
C GLN A 124 -0.16 13.24 -9.11
N VAL A 125 0.16 12.18 -9.86
CA VAL A 125 -0.77 11.63 -10.87
C VAL A 125 -2.06 11.16 -10.20
N PHE A 126 -1.97 10.44 -9.08
CA PHE A 126 -3.15 9.98 -8.33
C PHE A 126 -3.98 11.13 -7.79
N HIS A 127 -3.37 12.12 -7.14
CA HIS A 127 -4.07 13.32 -6.67
C HIS A 127 -4.79 14.06 -7.80
N LYS A 128 -4.14 14.22 -8.95
CA LYS A 128 -4.74 14.89 -10.10
C LYS A 128 -5.89 14.10 -10.71
N ARG A 129 -5.78 12.77 -10.74
CA ARG A 129 -6.88 11.90 -11.16
C ARG A 129 -8.07 11.95 -10.18
N LEU A 130 -7.82 11.90 -8.88
CA LEU A 130 -8.86 12.05 -7.85
C LEU A 130 -9.58 13.39 -8.00
N LYS A 131 -8.84 14.49 -8.09
CA LYS A 131 -9.40 15.85 -8.29
C LYS A 131 -10.26 15.96 -9.56
N LYS A 132 -9.88 15.24 -10.63
CA LYS A 132 -10.63 15.21 -11.91
C LYS A 132 -11.71 14.13 -11.93
N ASN A 133 -11.98 13.45 -10.82
CA ASN A 133 -12.88 12.31 -10.75
C ASN A 133 -12.58 11.24 -11.83
N MET A 134 -11.30 11.03 -12.11
CA MET A 134 -10.82 9.94 -12.98
C MET A 134 -10.61 8.67 -12.17
N ARG A 135 -10.71 7.52 -12.84
CA ARG A 135 -10.32 6.22 -12.25
C ARG A 135 -8.81 6.18 -12.05
N LEU A 136 -8.34 5.60 -10.94
CA LEU A 136 -6.90 5.48 -10.66
C LEU A 136 -6.22 4.48 -11.60
N GLN A 137 -6.90 3.39 -11.97
CA GLN A 137 -6.43 2.38 -12.93
C GLN A 137 -5.03 1.84 -12.59
N THR A 138 -4.87 1.40 -11.35
CA THR A 138 -3.63 0.86 -10.81
C THR A 138 -3.75 -0.67 -10.65
N ASP A 139 -2.85 -1.40 -11.30
CA ASP A 139 -2.81 -2.86 -11.34
C ASP A 139 -2.76 -3.50 -9.94
N PRO A 140 -1.96 -3.00 -8.98
CA PRO A 140 -1.90 -3.54 -7.63
C PRO A 140 -3.26 -3.71 -6.94
N THR A 141 -4.22 -2.84 -7.21
CA THR A 141 -5.56 -2.95 -6.62
C THR A 141 -6.36 -4.14 -7.16
N VAL A 142 -6.15 -4.49 -8.41
CA VAL A 142 -6.75 -5.68 -9.03
C VAL A 142 -6.05 -6.94 -8.51
N ILE A 143 -4.73 -6.92 -8.41
CA ILE A 143 -3.93 -8.02 -7.86
C ILE A 143 -4.36 -8.30 -6.41
N PHE A 144 -4.53 -7.26 -5.59
CA PHE A 144 -5.04 -7.39 -4.23
C PHE A 144 -6.44 -8.00 -4.20
N ALA A 145 -7.34 -7.55 -5.09
CA ALA A 145 -8.69 -8.06 -5.19
C ALA A 145 -8.77 -9.54 -5.63
N LEU A 146 -7.80 -10.00 -6.41
CA LEU A 146 -7.68 -11.42 -6.82
C LEU A 146 -7.16 -12.30 -5.67
N GLY A 147 -6.36 -11.73 -4.76
CA GLY A 147 -5.78 -12.49 -3.64
C GLY A 147 -5.01 -13.73 -4.12
N ASP A 148 -5.28 -14.87 -3.49
CA ASP A 148 -4.62 -16.16 -3.80
C ASP A 148 -4.93 -16.71 -5.20
N THR A 149 -5.91 -16.16 -5.90
CA THR A 149 -6.22 -16.58 -7.28
C THR A 149 -5.34 -15.90 -8.33
N PHE A 150 -4.49 -14.96 -7.91
CA PHE A 150 -3.54 -14.31 -8.81
C PHE A 150 -2.35 -15.23 -9.10
N ASP A 151 -2.19 -15.61 -10.36
CA ASP A 151 -1.17 -16.54 -10.85
C ASP A 151 0.15 -15.87 -11.30
N GLY A 152 0.28 -14.54 -11.07
CA GLY A 152 1.44 -13.76 -11.51
C GLY A 152 1.24 -13.05 -12.87
N ASN A 153 0.15 -13.33 -13.59
CA ASN A 153 -0.14 -12.73 -14.89
C ASN A 153 -1.47 -11.97 -14.88
N LEU A 154 -1.42 -10.65 -15.02
CA LEU A 154 -2.60 -9.80 -15.02
C LEU A 154 -3.23 -9.72 -16.42
N THR A 155 -4.31 -10.44 -16.63
CA THR A 155 -5.01 -10.51 -17.91
C THR A 155 -6.07 -9.39 -18.06
N ARG A 156 -6.50 -9.13 -19.30
CA ARG A 156 -7.65 -8.22 -19.56
C ARG A 156 -8.95 -8.66 -18.87
N ARG A 157 -9.12 -9.96 -18.61
CA ARG A 157 -10.26 -10.50 -17.85
C ARG A 157 -10.17 -10.07 -16.39
N ASN A 158 -8.98 -10.13 -15.79
CA ASN A 158 -8.75 -9.70 -14.41
C ASN A 158 -9.07 -8.22 -14.21
N LEU A 159 -8.74 -7.34 -15.17
CA LEU A 159 -9.07 -5.91 -15.10
C LEU A 159 -10.60 -5.63 -15.10
N ARG A 160 -11.44 -6.62 -15.37
CA ARG A 160 -12.90 -6.50 -15.43
C ARG A 160 -13.62 -7.10 -14.23
N ILE A 161 -12.91 -7.68 -13.25
CA ILE A 161 -13.53 -8.29 -12.08
C ILE A 161 -14.38 -7.26 -11.31
N GLN A 162 -15.48 -7.73 -10.74
CA GLN A 162 -16.31 -6.92 -9.87
C GLN A 162 -15.75 -7.00 -8.45
N SER A 163 -15.10 -5.93 -8.02
CA SER A 163 -14.56 -5.77 -6.67
C SER A 163 -14.56 -4.29 -6.32
N PRO A 164 -14.85 -3.90 -5.08
CA PRO A 164 -14.73 -2.52 -4.63
C PRO A 164 -13.27 -2.00 -4.71
N TYR A 165 -12.29 -2.89 -4.70
CA TYR A 165 -10.88 -2.55 -4.88
C TYR A 165 -10.50 -2.25 -6.33
N ASN A 166 -11.25 -2.73 -7.34
CA ASN A 166 -10.85 -2.59 -8.73
C ASN A 166 -10.96 -1.14 -9.21
N THR A 167 -9.83 -0.42 -9.21
CA THR A 167 -9.73 0.99 -9.64
C THR A 167 -9.82 1.19 -11.16
N TYR A 168 -9.90 0.13 -11.96
CA TYR A 168 -10.29 0.20 -13.38
C TYR A 168 -11.80 0.36 -13.56
N ARG A 169 -12.59 -0.02 -12.55
CA ARG A 169 -14.06 0.05 -12.58
C ARG A 169 -14.61 1.13 -11.67
N ASN A 170 -14.03 1.30 -10.50
CA ASN A 170 -14.47 2.24 -9.49
C ASN A 170 -13.64 3.53 -9.54
N ARG A 171 -14.24 4.65 -9.16
CA ARG A 171 -13.59 5.95 -8.99
C ARG A 171 -13.25 6.15 -7.54
N GLY A 172 -12.30 7.04 -7.25
CA GLY A 172 -11.85 7.30 -5.89
C GLY A 172 -10.79 6.31 -5.41
N LEU A 173 -10.49 6.38 -4.13
CA LEU A 173 -9.61 5.45 -3.44
C LEU A 173 -10.32 4.11 -3.21
N PRO A 174 -9.58 2.98 -3.13
CA PRO A 174 -10.15 1.71 -2.69
C PRO A 174 -10.59 1.80 -1.21
N PRO A 175 -11.42 0.82 -0.73
CA PRO A 175 -11.99 0.88 0.62
C PRO A 175 -10.97 0.82 1.76
N THR A 176 -9.82 0.21 1.53
CA THR A 176 -8.73 0.06 2.51
C THR A 176 -7.37 0.18 1.83
N PRO A 177 -6.28 0.33 2.58
CA PRO A 177 -4.95 0.03 2.05
C PRO A 177 -4.89 -1.36 1.43
N ILE A 178 -3.92 -1.59 0.55
CA ILE A 178 -3.68 -2.89 -0.11
C ILE A 178 -2.35 -3.52 0.30
N ALA A 179 -1.57 -2.81 1.11
CA ALA A 179 -0.26 -3.24 1.61
C ALA A 179 0.15 -2.35 2.78
N PHE A 180 1.24 -2.71 3.48
CA PHE A 180 1.87 -1.87 4.49
C PHE A 180 2.78 -0.85 3.79
N PRO A 181 2.45 0.46 3.85
CA PRO A 181 3.27 1.49 3.23
C PRO A 181 4.51 1.81 4.06
N SER A 182 5.62 2.09 3.40
CA SER A 182 6.80 2.69 4.02
C SER A 182 6.55 4.14 4.44
N GLU A 183 7.39 4.68 5.33
CA GLU A 183 7.39 6.12 5.68
C GLU A 183 7.54 6.99 4.42
N ALA A 184 8.40 6.59 3.48
CA ALA A 184 8.62 7.30 2.23
C ALA A 184 7.36 7.37 1.36
N SER A 185 6.56 6.30 1.31
CA SER A 185 5.31 6.28 0.56
C SER A 185 4.20 7.08 1.25
N LEU A 186 4.16 7.10 2.60
CA LEU A 186 3.26 7.97 3.36
C LEU A 186 3.60 9.46 3.15
N LEU A 187 4.87 9.83 3.23
CA LEU A 187 5.33 11.19 2.94
C LEU A 187 5.01 11.60 1.50
N ALA A 188 5.21 10.71 0.53
CA ALA A 188 4.84 10.99 -0.85
C ALA A 188 3.33 11.19 -1.02
N ALA A 189 2.50 10.45 -0.28
CA ALA A 189 1.04 10.59 -0.35
C ALA A 189 0.56 11.99 0.05
N VAL A 190 1.23 12.67 0.98
CA VAL A 190 0.88 14.02 1.44
C VAL A 190 1.77 15.12 0.87
N ASN A 191 2.83 14.77 0.15
CA ASN A 191 3.75 15.72 -0.47
C ASN A 191 3.97 15.37 -1.95
N PRO A 192 2.93 15.47 -2.80
CA PRO A 192 3.03 15.16 -4.22
C PRO A 192 3.94 16.17 -4.94
N ALA A 193 4.64 15.72 -5.98
CA ALA A 193 5.43 16.60 -6.83
C ALA A 193 4.56 17.64 -7.52
N LYS A 194 5.15 18.80 -7.83
CA LYS A 194 4.49 19.82 -8.64
C LYS A 194 4.66 19.48 -10.13
N SER A 195 3.67 18.82 -10.73
CA SER A 195 3.70 18.46 -12.15
C SER A 195 2.30 18.44 -12.79
N GLU A 196 2.26 18.31 -14.12
CA GLU A 196 1.03 18.27 -14.91
C GLU A 196 0.72 16.87 -15.47
N TYR A 197 1.40 15.83 -14.97
CA TYR A 197 1.21 14.47 -15.47
C TYR A 197 -0.14 13.89 -15.04
N LEU A 198 -0.72 13.07 -15.91
CA LEU A 198 -1.97 12.31 -15.69
C LEU A 198 -1.78 10.81 -15.89
N TYR A 199 -0.64 10.40 -16.46
CA TYR A 199 -0.35 9.03 -16.83
C TYR A 199 1.10 8.69 -16.52
N PHE A 200 1.35 7.44 -16.22
CA PHE A 200 2.69 6.87 -16.19
C PHE A 200 2.67 5.43 -16.71
N VAL A 201 3.81 4.92 -17.13
CA VAL A 201 4.01 3.54 -17.58
C VAL A 201 5.44 3.12 -17.27
N ALA A 202 5.62 1.88 -16.83
CA ALA A 202 6.94 1.31 -16.56
C ALA A 202 7.77 1.23 -17.86
N ARG A 203 9.05 1.62 -17.76
CA ARG A 203 10.00 1.53 -18.90
C ARG A 203 10.67 0.17 -19.04
N GLY A 204 10.55 -0.70 -18.00
CA GLY A 204 11.20 -2.01 -17.96
C GLY A 204 12.59 -1.99 -17.32
N ASP A 205 13.13 -0.84 -16.97
CA ASP A 205 14.40 -0.62 -16.24
C ASP A 205 14.19 -0.23 -14.76
N GLY A 206 12.97 -0.42 -14.26
CA GLY A 206 12.55 -0.03 -12.92
C GLY A 206 12.08 1.43 -12.82
N SER A 207 12.25 2.26 -13.87
CA SER A 207 11.77 3.65 -13.91
C SER A 207 10.43 3.78 -14.60
N SER A 208 9.75 4.91 -14.42
CA SER A 208 8.48 5.23 -15.07
C SER A 208 8.63 6.33 -16.10
N GLN A 209 7.85 6.24 -17.19
CA GLN A 209 7.62 7.33 -18.14
C GLN A 209 6.32 8.03 -17.78
N PHE A 210 6.42 9.31 -17.42
CA PHE A 210 5.28 10.16 -17.13
C PHE A 210 4.81 10.91 -18.38
N SER A 211 3.48 11.12 -18.48
CA SER A 211 2.84 11.76 -19.64
C SER A 211 1.69 12.66 -19.21
N ARG A 212 1.49 13.77 -19.92
CA ARG A 212 0.41 14.74 -19.67
C ARG A 212 -0.89 14.35 -20.36
N THR A 213 -0.77 13.74 -21.54
CA THR A 213 -1.90 13.40 -22.40
C THR A 213 -1.99 11.89 -22.66
N LEU A 214 -3.19 11.41 -22.98
CA LEU A 214 -3.41 10.02 -23.36
C LEU A 214 -2.63 9.66 -24.65
N ARG A 215 -2.46 10.61 -25.58
CA ARG A 215 -1.67 10.40 -26.80
C ARG A 215 -0.22 10.11 -26.48
N GLU A 216 0.40 10.90 -25.60
CA GLU A 216 1.78 10.68 -25.14
C GLU A 216 1.90 9.34 -24.40
N HIS A 217 0.95 9.05 -23.51
CA HIS A 217 0.91 7.79 -22.77
C HIS A 217 0.84 6.59 -23.72
N ASN A 218 -0.06 6.60 -24.70
CA ASN A 218 -0.18 5.51 -25.66
C ASN A 218 1.09 5.34 -26.51
N ALA A 219 1.80 6.43 -26.82
CA ALA A 219 3.09 6.36 -27.49
C ALA A 219 4.16 5.71 -26.60
N ALA A 220 4.17 6.04 -25.31
CA ALA A 220 5.07 5.44 -24.32
C ALA A 220 4.76 3.93 -24.11
N VAL A 221 3.50 3.54 -24.01
CA VAL A 221 3.07 2.13 -23.91
C VAL A 221 3.57 1.33 -25.12
N ARG A 222 3.38 1.84 -26.35
CA ARG A 222 3.90 1.19 -27.55
C ARG A 222 5.42 1.04 -27.51
N LYS A 223 6.13 2.04 -27.02
CA LYS A 223 7.59 2.05 -26.96
C LYS A 223 8.14 1.05 -25.93
N TYR A 224 7.50 0.93 -24.76
CA TYR A 224 8.09 0.25 -23.62
C TYR A 224 7.44 -1.11 -23.30
N GLN A 225 6.16 -1.32 -23.64
CA GLN A 225 5.41 -2.52 -23.27
C GLN A 225 4.96 -3.39 -24.44
N LEU A 226 4.86 -2.83 -25.65
CA LEU A 226 4.43 -3.56 -26.84
C LEU A 226 5.63 -3.71 -27.80
N LYS A 227 6.61 -4.52 -27.38
CA LYS A 227 7.70 -4.98 -28.28
C LYS A 227 7.31 -6.29 -28.93
#